data_82586403b8010234212961552038ce40
#
_entry.id   82586403b8010234212961552038ce40
#
_cell.length_a   1.000
_cell.length_b   1.000
_cell.length_c   1.000
_cell.angle_alpha   90.00
_cell.angle_beta   90.00
_cell.angle_gamma   90.00
#
_symmetry.space_group_name_H-M   'P 1'
#
loop_
_entity.id
_entity.type
_entity.pdbx_description
1 polymer ?
#
loop_
_entity_poly.entity_id
_entity_poly.type
_entity_poly.pdbx_seq_one_letter_code
_entity_poly.pdbx_strand_id
1 'polypeptide(L)'
;MFSFRTTALEDQLDKALLDGRVGCFCTQNCWDTARGRYMYDLFTERGNLKALFSPRDAELTPGTNHIMFDKEALEGLDAVVVEIQDAGARYFNYSKDVFHLMETLAGMENPPSLYIVDHINPAGRIVEGSMPSGDVEAHTPKVAHRHGLTLGELCDLWYNEIGATFALHVISALASDSTRQLLPWTIAPASDIPGMFTCEMYSGGGLWNNTTITPAIGTARPYEYLGAPFIRHNRLEVLPAPAGVLMRPCTFTPSTGRYEGQRCNGYQIMLQPGTEYHSLLHTLQLMRYFLERYSQFELLDGFESKIADPDMISYLKGEIPFLDLREHVKLEEQKWIRKAKRYSLYEDQPYRIK
;
A
#
# COMPACT_ATOMS: atom_id res chain seq x y z
N MET A 1 15.13 -6.55 22.51
CA MET A 1 13.79 -6.00 22.22
C MET A 1 13.98 -5.14 20.99
N PHE A 2 13.50 -5.56 19.83
CA PHE A 2 13.63 -4.76 18.61
C PHE A 2 12.61 -3.64 18.66
N SER A 3 13.07 -2.40 18.79
CA SER A 3 12.23 -1.23 18.60
C SER A 3 12.24 -0.91 17.11
N PHE A 4 11.07 -0.74 16.50
CA PHE A 4 10.93 -0.22 15.14
C PHE A 4 11.33 1.25 15.05
N ARG A 5 11.60 1.90 16.17
CA ARG A 5 12.07 3.27 16.31
C ARG A 5 13.42 3.27 16.98
N THR A 6 14.41 3.84 16.33
CA THR A 6 15.78 3.95 16.85
C THR A 6 15.96 5.12 17.80
N THR A 7 15.11 6.13 17.67
CA THR A 7 14.98 7.25 18.61
C THR A 7 13.52 7.38 19.00
N ALA A 8 13.27 7.90 20.20
CA ALA A 8 11.92 8.23 20.57
C ALA A 8 11.39 9.31 19.64
N LEU A 9 10.14 9.15 19.16
CA LEU A 9 9.49 10.19 18.37
C LEU A 9 9.59 11.55 19.08
N GLU A 10 9.41 11.56 20.40
CA GLU A 10 9.52 12.75 21.26
C GLU A 10 10.83 13.49 21.13
N ASP A 11 11.94 12.79 20.90
CA ASP A 11 13.26 13.38 20.76
C ASP A 11 13.48 14.07 19.40
N GLN A 12 12.57 13.79 18.46
CA GLN A 12 12.60 14.33 17.10
C GLN A 12 11.54 15.42 16.87
N LEU A 13 10.58 15.57 17.79
CA LEU A 13 9.55 16.59 17.68
C LEU A 13 10.11 17.96 18.10
N ASP A 14 9.84 18.94 17.28
CA ASP A 14 10.17 20.31 17.64
C ASP A 14 9.23 20.87 18.73
N LYS A 15 9.67 21.95 19.37
CA LYS A 15 8.91 22.56 20.45
C LYS A 15 7.57 23.13 19.98
N ALA A 16 7.51 23.61 18.74
CA ALA A 16 6.27 24.16 18.16
C ALA A 16 5.18 23.09 18.07
N LEU A 17 5.55 21.87 17.65
CA LEU A 17 4.63 20.74 17.62
C LEU A 17 4.21 20.31 19.01
N LEU A 18 5.14 20.26 19.98
CA LEU A 18 4.83 19.84 21.35
C LEU A 18 3.94 20.79 22.12
N ASP A 19 3.97 22.09 21.80
CA ASP A 19 3.20 23.15 22.46
C ASP A 19 1.96 23.58 21.64
N GLY A 20 1.86 23.18 20.38
CA GLY A 20 0.79 23.55 19.46
C GLY A 20 -0.50 22.73 19.63
N ARG A 21 -1.56 23.14 18.92
CA ARG A 21 -2.83 22.39 18.79
C ARG A 21 -2.65 21.34 17.70
N VAL A 22 -2.64 20.07 18.08
CA VAL A 22 -2.25 18.96 17.21
C VAL A 22 -3.46 18.11 16.81
N GLY A 23 -3.56 17.82 15.51
CA GLY A 23 -4.34 16.70 14.98
C GLY A 23 -3.43 15.50 14.72
N CYS A 24 -3.93 14.29 14.93
CA CYS A 24 -3.22 13.06 14.60
C CYS A 24 -3.99 12.24 13.58
N PHE A 25 -3.36 11.82 12.50
CA PHE A 25 -3.90 10.82 11.58
C PHE A 25 -3.12 9.51 11.74
N CYS A 26 -3.79 8.49 12.28
CA CYS A 26 -3.15 7.29 12.79
C CYS A 26 -3.86 6.01 12.36
N THR A 27 -3.06 4.95 12.27
CA THR A 27 -3.54 3.56 12.26
C THR A 27 -2.92 2.80 13.43
N GLN A 28 -3.22 1.51 13.58
CA GLN A 28 -2.64 0.64 14.61
C GLN A 28 -1.10 0.66 14.66
N ASN A 29 -0.46 1.06 13.56
CA ASN A 29 1.00 1.11 13.45
C ASN A 29 1.65 2.29 14.18
N CYS A 30 0.85 3.26 14.67
CA CYS A 30 1.35 4.33 15.53
C CYS A 30 1.60 3.88 16.99
N TRP A 31 1.51 2.56 17.27
CA TRP A 31 1.84 1.97 18.57
C TRP A 31 3.34 1.95 18.81
N ASP A 32 3.79 2.63 19.85
CA ASP A 32 5.18 2.59 20.32
C ASP A 32 5.39 1.37 21.23
N THR A 33 6.00 0.32 20.69
CA THR A 33 6.26 -0.92 21.43
C THR A 33 7.26 -0.73 22.58
N ALA A 34 8.13 0.27 22.51
CA ALA A 34 9.12 0.55 23.55
C ALA A 34 8.48 1.24 24.76
N ARG A 35 7.45 2.06 24.53
CA ARG A 35 6.76 2.80 25.57
C ARG A 35 5.40 2.22 25.95
N GLY A 36 4.87 1.30 25.16
CA GLY A 36 3.58 0.66 25.41
C GLY A 36 2.39 1.63 25.29
N ARG A 37 2.45 2.58 24.34
CA ARG A 37 1.39 3.58 24.09
C ARG A 37 1.30 3.95 22.63
N TYR A 38 0.19 4.53 22.22
CA TYR A 38 0.05 5.11 20.88
C TYR A 38 0.71 6.48 20.79
N MET A 39 1.10 6.91 19.59
CA MET A 39 1.67 8.23 19.36
C MET A 39 0.75 9.35 19.85
N TYR A 40 -0.55 9.25 19.61
CA TYR A 40 -1.51 10.28 20.03
C TYR A 40 -1.69 10.39 21.56
N ASP A 41 -1.32 9.35 22.34
CA ASP A 41 -1.33 9.41 23.80
C ASP A 41 -0.35 10.47 24.31
N LEU A 42 0.77 10.68 23.61
CA LEU A 42 1.72 11.75 23.92
C LEU A 42 1.07 13.13 23.93
N PHE A 43 0.27 13.42 22.90
CA PHE A 43 -0.41 14.72 22.76
C PHE A 43 -1.63 14.81 23.68
N THR A 44 -2.29 13.68 23.98
CA THR A 44 -3.39 13.58 24.95
C THR A 44 -2.88 13.93 26.36
N GLU A 45 -1.77 13.35 26.79
CA GLU A 45 -1.15 13.59 28.10
C GLU A 45 -0.69 15.04 28.26
N ARG A 46 -0.26 15.68 27.18
CA ARG A 46 0.12 17.10 27.14
C ARG A 46 -1.10 18.06 27.08
N GLY A 47 -2.28 17.55 26.79
CA GLY A 47 -3.52 18.34 26.65
C GLY A 47 -3.63 19.12 25.34
N ASN A 48 -2.75 18.84 24.38
CA ASN A 48 -2.71 19.55 23.10
C ASN A 48 -3.27 18.76 21.91
N LEU A 49 -3.67 17.49 22.06
CA LEU A 49 -4.46 16.77 21.06
C LEU A 49 -5.83 17.41 20.89
N LYS A 50 -6.17 17.82 19.66
CA LYS A 50 -7.46 18.45 19.34
C LYS A 50 -8.32 17.61 18.41
N ALA A 51 -7.69 16.80 17.54
CA ALA A 51 -8.40 15.92 16.63
C ALA A 51 -7.64 14.59 16.47
N LEU A 52 -8.37 13.49 16.34
CA LEU A 52 -7.84 12.18 16.02
C LEU A 52 -8.58 11.65 14.79
N PHE A 53 -7.84 11.46 13.70
CA PHE A 53 -8.32 10.94 12.44
C PHE A 53 -7.82 9.49 12.26
N SER A 54 -8.64 8.65 11.64
CA SER A 54 -8.20 7.30 11.25
C SER A 54 -9.05 6.75 10.10
N PRO A 55 -8.50 5.85 9.26
CA PRO A 55 -9.30 5.08 8.32
C PRO A 55 -10.38 4.25 9.06
N ARG A 56 -11.50 3.96 8.37
CA ARG A 56 -12.64 3.24 9.00
C ARG A 56 -12.30 1.84 9.50
N ASP A 57 -11.37 1.18 8.83
CA ASP A 57 -10.94 -0.19 9.09
C ASP A 57 -9.64 -0.27 9.90
N ALA A 58 -9.16 0.86 10.41
CA ALA A 58 -8.01 0.88 11.30
C ALA A 58 -8.36 0.28 12.67
N GLU A 59 -7.46 -0.57 13.18
CA GLU A 59 -7.57 -1.24 14.47
C GLU A 59 -6.95 -0.34 15.56
N LEU A 60 -7.68 0.66 16.01
CA LEU A 60 -7.28 1.56 17.09
C LEU A 60 -8.01 1.22 18.40
N THR A 61 -7.73 2.00 19.44
CA THR A 61 -8.38 1.88 20.74
C THR A 61 -9.90 1.94 20.60
N PRO A 62 -10.68 1.06 21.29
CA PRO A 62 -12.12 1.10 21.29
C PRO A 62 -12.67 2.48 21.66
N GLY A 63 -13.65 2.96 20.92
CA GLY A 63 -14.25 4.28 21.11
C GLY A 63 -13.54 5.43 20.38
N THR A 64 -12.48 5.16 19.61
CA THR A 64 -11.89 6.15 18.71
C THR A 64 -12.90 6.51 17.63
N ASN A 65 -13.23 7.79 17.49
CA ASN A 65 -14.10 8.27 16.44
C ASN A 65 -13.31 8.34 15.11
N HIS A 66 -13.80 7.64 14.10
CA HIS A 66 -13.26 7.75 12.75
C HIS A 66 -13.78 9.04 12.11
N ILE A 67 -12.98 10.06 12.08
CA ILE A 67 -13.31 11.36 11.49
C ILE A 67 -12.60 11.45 10.14
N MET A 68 -13.39 11.73 9.09
CA MET A 68 -12.83 12.18 7.83
C MET A 68 -12.29 13.59 8.03
N PHE A 69 -11.09 13.87 7.51
CA PHE A 69 -10.56 15.22 7.56
C PHE A 69 -11.23 16.08 6.48
N ASP A 70 -12.09 16.96 6.93
CA ASP A 70 -12.58 18.10 6.16
C ASP A 70 -11.86 19.39 6.62
N LYS A 71 -12.09 20.48 5.90
CA LYS A 71 -11.45 21.76 6.25
C LYS A 71 -11.83 22.24 7.66
N GLU A 72 -13.07 21.98 8.07
CA GLU A 72 -13.59 22.39 9.38
C GLU A 72 -12.86 21.66 10.51
N ALA A 73 -12.61 20.37 10.35
CA ALA A 73 -11.87 19.59 11.35
C ALA A 73 -10.37 19.94 11.42
N LEU A 74 -9.82 20.54 10.37
CA LEU A 74 -8.42 20.98 10.30
C LEU A 74 -8.24 22.45 10.72
N GLU A 75 -9.31 23.24 10.72
CA GLU A 75 -9.26 24.64 11.11
C GLU A 75 -8.81 24.83 12.56
N GLY A 76 -7.90 25.77 12.73
CA GLY A 76 -7.38 26.10 14.05
C GLY A 76 -6.36 25.11 14.62
N LEU A 77 -5.99 24.05 13.88
CA LEU A 77 -4.82 23.24 14.21
C LEU A 77 -3.53 23.99 13.85
N ASP A 78 -2.48 23.79 14.63
CA ASP A 78 -1.14 24.30 14.33
C ASP A 78 -0.32 23.25 13.57
N ALA A 79 -0.62 21.97 13.79
CA ALA A 79 0.02 20.85 13.12
C ALA A 79 -0.90 19.61 12.98
N VAL A 80 -0.65 18.80 11.95
CA VAL A 80 -1.18 17.45 11.81
C VAL A 80 -0.01 16.48 11.75
N VAL A 81 -0.03 15.46 12.60
CA VAL A 81 0.96 14.37 12.62
C VAL A 81 0.33 13.12 12.02
N VAL A 82 0.96 12.58 10.99
CA VAL A 82 0.55 11.35 10.31
C VAL A 82 1.48 10.22 10.70
N GLU A 83 0.94 9.12 11.20
CA GLU A 83 1.69 7.89 11.41
C GLU A 83 0.85 6.68 10.99
N ILE A 84 1.09 6.23 9.77
CA ILE A 84 0.50 5.05 9.17
C ILE A 84 1.60 4.18 8.55
N GLN A 85 1.29 2.93 8.27
CA GLN A 85 2.15 2.04 7.51
C GLN A 85 1.63 1.92 6.07
N ASP A 86 2.44 2.33 5.09
CA ASP A 86 2.18 2.06 3.68
C ASP A 86 2.44 0.58 3.35
N ALA A 87 1.75 0.05 2.33
CA ALA A 87 1.90 -1.34 1.88
C ALA A 87 2.75 -1.52 0.60
N GLY A 88 3.31 -0.44 0.08
CA GLY A 88 4.21 -0.45 -1.08
C GLY A 88 3.53 -0.46 -2.44
N ALA A 89 2.19 -0.33 -2.51
CA ALA A 89 1.42 -0.33 -3.75
C ALA A 89 0.62 0.95 -3.92
N ARG A 90 0.65 1.56 -5.13
CA ARG A 90 0.03 2.88 -5.41
C ARG A 90 -1.46 2.97 -5.11
N TYR A 91 -2.17 1.87 -5.03
CA TYR A 91 -3.60 1.81 -4.74
C TYR A 91 -3.93 1.41 -3.29
N PHE A 92 -2.96 1.53 -2.39
CA PHE A 92 -3.20 1.30 -0.97
C PHE A 92 -3.99 2.46 -0.37
N ASN A 93 -5.13 2.15 0.26
CA ASN A 93 -6.12 3.16 0.66
C ASN A 93 -5.59 4.15 1.70
N TYR A 94 -4.85 3.69 2.70
CA TYR A 94 -4.36 4.58 3.77
C TYR A 94 -3.42 5.67 3.23
N SER A 95 -2.57 5.33 2.25
CA SER A 95 -1.72 6.33 1.61
C SER A 95 -2.53 7.32 0.76
N LYS A 96 -3.63 6.86 0.11
CA LYS A 96 -4.56 7.75 -0.59
C LYS A 96 -5.26 8.72 0.36
N ASP A 97 -5.61 8.27 1.58
CA ASP A 97 -6.17 9.15 2.60
C ASP A 97 -5.18 10.25 3.00
N VAL A 98 -3.88 9.94 3.08
CA VAL A 98 -2.84 10.95 3.32
C VAL A 98 -2.74 11.95 2.15
N PHE A 99 -2.82 11.47 0.92
CA PHE A 99 -2.80 12.36 -0.26
C PHE A 99 -4.04 13.26 -0.31
N HIS A 100 -5.21 12.74 0.05
CA HIS A 100 -6.42 13.55 0.20
C HIS A 100 -6.25 14.62 1.30
N LEU A 101 -5.67 14.27 2.46
CA LEU A 101 -5.33 15.25 3.49
C LEU A 101 -4.42 16.34 2.92
N MET A 102 -3.38 15.98 2.18
CA MET A 102 -2.45 16.95 1.59
C MET A 102 -3.13 17.89 0.58
N GLU A 103 -4.04 17.37 -0.26
CA GLU A 103 -4.86 18.20 -1.15
C GLU A 103 -5.78 19.15 -0.39
N THR A 104 -6.39 18.67 0.70
CA THR A 104 -7.23 19.49 1.57
C THR A 104 -6.42 20.63 2.17
N LEU A 105 -5.22 20.35 2.71
CA LEU A 105 -4.30 21.35 3.24
C LEU A 105 -3.87 22.38 2.17
N ALA A 106 -3.54 21.92 0.98
CA ALA A 106 -3.17 22.79 -0.14
C ALA A 106 -4.29 23.76 -0.55
N GLY A 107 -5.55 23.39 -0.30
CA GLY A 107 -6.73 24.24 -0.56
C GLY A 107 -7.14 25.16 0.59
N MET A 108 -6.39 25.19 1.71
CA MET A 108 -6.67 26.06 2.86
C MET A 108 -5.86 27.38 2.76
N GLU A 109 -6.42 28.47 3.30
CA GLU A 109 -5.72 29.77 3.38
C GLU A 109 -4.59 29.74 4.44
N ASN A 110 -4.87 29.13 5.59
CA ASN A 110 -3.93 28.99 6.70
C ASN A 110 -3.82 27.51 7.12
N PRO A 111 -3.14 26.67 6.33
CA PRO A 111 -3.04 25.25 6.62
C PRO A 111 -2.12 24.98 7.83
N PRO A 112 -2.43 24.00 8.67
CA PRO A 112 -1.49 23.51 9.68
C PRO A 112 -0.24 22.91 9.00
N SER A 113 0.87 22.86 9.73
CA SER A 113 2.06 22.13 9.30
C SER A 113 1.78 20.62 9.29
N LEU A 114 2.27 19.92 8.27
CA LEU A 114 2.11 18.47 8.15
C LEU A 114 3.42 17.76 8.54
N TYR A 115 3.31 16.83 9.48
CA TYR A 115 4.43 15.99 9.92
C TYR A 115 4.14 14.53 9.55
N ILE A 116 5.03 13.90 8.80
CA ILE A 116 4.93 12.49 8.42
C ILE A 116 5.95 11.71 9.25
N VAL A 117 5.49 10.82 10.11
CA VAL A 117 6.35 9.84 10.78
C VAL A 117 6.58 8.69 9.81
N ASP A 118 7.78 8.67 9.24
CA ASP A 118 8.10 7.77 8.14
C ASP A 118 8.55 6.39 8.62
N HIS A 119 8.11 5.37 7.91
CA HIS A 119 8.42 3.97 8.16
C HIS A 119 9.02 3.30 6.93
N ILE A 120 9.71 2.17 7.12
CA ILE A 120 10.19 1.36 6.00
C ILE A 120 9.01 0.95 5.12
N ASN A 121 9.25 0.87 3.81
CA ASN A 121 8.31 0.24 2.89
C ASN A 121 8.41 -1.29 3.05
N PRO A 122 7.34 -1.99 3.49
CA PRO A 122 7.38 -3.42 3.72
C PRO A 122 7.57 -4.23 2.44
N ALA A 123 7.20 -3.67 1.29
CA ALA A 123 7.48 -4.24 -0.02
C ALA A 123 8.91 -3.94 -0.51
N GLY A 124 9.71 -3.16 0.24
CA GLY A 124 11.09 -2.82 -0.06
C GLY A 124 11.27 -1.85 -1.23
N ARG A 125 12.52 -1.76 -1.74
CA ARG A 125 12.89 -0.89 -2.88
C ARG A 125 12.69 -1.55 -4.26
N ILE A 126 11.93 -2.63 -4.31
CA ILE A 126 11.60 -3.29 -5.58
C ILE A 126 10.51 -2.48 -6.27
N VAL A 127 10.61 -2.41 -7.58
CA VAL A 127 9.68 -1.73 -8.46
C VAL A 127 8.98 -2.75 -9.34
N GLU A 128 7.66 -2.62 -9.49
CA GLU A 128 6.88 -3.40 -10.45
C GLU A 128 5.89 -2.50 -11.19
N GLY A 129 5.86 -2.65 -12.50
CA GLY A 129 4.86 -2.04 -13.37
C GLY A 129 5.16 -0.59 -13.79
N SER A 130 4.14 0.06 -14.31
CA SER A 130 4.20 1.38 -14.93
C SER A 130 3.66 2.48 -14.03
N MET A 131 4.07 3.72 -14.29
CA MET A 131 3.31 4.89 -13.85
C MET A 131 1.96 4.92 -14.58
N PRO A 132 0.90 5.43 -13.93
CA PRO A 132 -0.41 5.47 -14.57
C PRO A 132 -0.41 6.37 -15.81
N SER A 133 -1.08 5.90 -16.84
CA SER A 133 -1.40 6.65 -18.06
C SER A 133 -2.93 6.73 -18.22
N GLY A 134 -3.45 7.94 -18.50
CA GLY A 134 -4.89 8.16 -18.58
C GLY A 134 -5.56 8.49 -17.24
N ASP A 135 -6.85 8.24 -17.16
CA ASP A 135 -7.65 8.51 -15.97
C ASP A 135 -7.35 7.50 -14.87
N VAL A 136 -7.11 8.02 -13.67
CA VAL A 136 -6.86 7.23 -12.47
C VAL A 136 -7.86 7.58 -11.36
N GLU A 137 -7.97 6.71 -10.37
CA GLU A 137 -8.75 7.02 -9.17
C GLU A 137 -8.21 8.29 -8.49
N ALA A 138 -9.12 9.04 -7.84
CA ALA A 138 -8.74 10.22 -7.07
C ALA A 138 -7.60 9.93 -6.07
N HIS A 139 -6.80 10.94 -5.77
CA HIS A 139 -5.69 10.87 -4.82
C HIS A 139 -4.67 9.77 -5.15
N THR A 140 -4.48 9.46 -6.44
CA THR A 140 -3.52 8.43 -6.89
C THR A 140 -2.27 9.09 -7.47
N PRO A 141 -1.10 8.95 -6.85
CA PRO A 141 0.14 9.53 -7.33
C PRO A 141 0.63 8.84 -8.62
N LYS A 142 1.39 9.60 -9.42
CA LYS A 142 2.00 9.07 -10.66
C LYS A 142 3.25 8.24 -10.37
N VAL A 143 3.03 7.10 -9.73
CA VAL A 143 4.07 6.13 -9.34
C VAL A 143 3.80 4.77 -9.98
N ALA A 144 4.81 3.88 -10.01
CA ALA A 144 4.64 2.49 -10.44
C ALA A 144 3.68 1.72 -9.53
N HIS A 145 3.16 0.60 -9.98
CA HIS A 145 2.25 -0.25 -9.19
C HIS A 145 2.86 -0.63 -7.85
N ARG A 146 4.09 -1.11 -7.83
CA ARG A 146 4.96 -1.25 -6.67
C ARG A 146 6.02 -0.16 -6.76
N HIS A 147 5.92 0.84 -5.90
CA HIS A 147 6.64 2.11 -6.11
C HIS A 147 8.05 2.13 -5.51
N GLY A 148 8.32 1.32 -4.48
CA GLY A 148 9.63 1.27 -3.84
C GLY A 148 9.99 2.49 -2.98
N LEU A 149 9.06 3.40 -2.73
CA LEU A 149 9.24 4.59 -1.88
C LEU A 149 8.67 4.35 -0.48
N THR A 150 9.19 5.06 0.52
CA THR A 150 8.53 5.17 1.83
C THR A 150 7.35 6.14 1.75
N LEU A 151 6.51 6.19 2.79
CA LEU A 151 5.41 7.15 2.85
C LEU A 151 5.91 8.59 2.80
N GLY A 152 6.99 8.92 3.53
CA GLY A 152 7.59 10.25 3.52
C GLY A 152 8.08 10.66 2.13
N GLU A 153 8.72 9.75 1.42
CA GLU A 153 9.17 9.97 0.04
C GLU A 153 7.99 10.12 -0.93
N LEU A 154 6.89 9.36 -0.74
CA LEU A 154 5.65 9.53 -1.50
C LEU A 154 5.00 10.89 -1.23
N CYS A 155 4.98 11.33 0.03
CA CYS A 155 4.43 12.63 0.39
C CYS A 155 5.25 13.78 -0.21
N ASP A 156 6.57 13.68 -0.25
CA ASP A 156 7.41 14.68 -0.94
C ASP A 156 7.13 14.71 -2.45
N LEU A 157 6.98 13.55 -3.08
CA LEU A 157 6.57 13.46 -4.48
C LEU A 157 5.19 14.11 -4.71
N TRP A 158 4.19 13.73 -3.91
CA TRP A 158 2.83 14.25 -4.05
C TRP A 158 2.74 15.75 -3.80
N TYR A 159 3.48 16.25 -2.79
CA TYR A 159 3.62 17.68 -2.49
C TYR A 159 4.04 18.47 -3.73
N ASN A 160 5.04 17.96 -4.45
CA ASN A 160 5.50 18.59 -5.68
C ASN A 160 4.49 18.44 -6.83
N GLU A 161 3.81 17.29 -6.96
CA GLU A 161 2.82 17.06 -8.01
C GLU A 161 1.59 17.97 -7.89
N ILE A 162 1.13 18.26 -6.66
CA ILE A 162 -0.02 19.15 -6.42
C ILE A 162 0.38 20.63 -6.27
N GLY A 163 1.68 20.94 -6.31
CA GLY A 163 2.18 22.32 -6.14
C GLY A 163 1.86 22.89 -4.75
N ALA A 164 1.90 22.08 -3.71
CA ALA A 164 1.60 22.49 -2.34
C ALA A 164 2.61 23.50 -1.80
N THR A 165 2.20 24.32 -0.82
CA THR A 165 3.02 25.39 -0.22
C THR A 165 2.99 25.38 1.32
N PHE A 166 2.20 24.47 1.94
CA PHE A 166 2.20 24.32 3.40
C PHE A 166 3.53 23.73 3.90
N ALA A 167 3.82 23.86 5.19
CA ALA A 167 5.02 23.27 5.76
C ALA A 167 4.89 21.75 5.86
N LEU A 168 5.78 21.02 5.16
CA LEU A 168 5.87 19.55 5.19
C LEU A 168 7.16 19.12 5.89
N HIS A 169 7.05 18.27 6.90
CA HIS A 169 8.16 17.71 7.65
C HIS A 169 8.11 16.17 7.62
N VAL A 170 9.19 15.54 7.19
CA VAL A 170 9.33 14.09 7.28
C VAL A 170 10.21 13.74 8.47
N ILE A 171 9.63 13.04 9.45
CA ILE A 171 10.32 12.57 10.65
C ILE A 171 10.77 11.15 10.38
N SER A 172 12.06 10.93 10.27
CA SER A 172 12.59 9.57 10.08
C SER A 172 12.41 8.75 11.35
N ALA A 173 11.55 7.74 11.29
CA ALA A 173 11.47 6.69 12.31
C ALA A 173 12.52 5.59 12.11
N LEU A 174 13.39 5.76 11.12
CA LEU A 174 14.37 4.78 10.65
C LEU A 174 15.77 5.14 11.14
N ALA A 175 16.52 4.16 11.68
CA ALA A 175 17.98 4.22 11.60
C ALA A 175 18.39 4.00 10.13
N SER A 176 19.49 4.60 9.72
CA SER A 176 20.03 4.52 8.35
C SER A 176 20.11 3.10 7.78
N ASP A 177 20.23 2.09 8.64
CA ASP A 177 20.33 0.68 8.26
C ASP A 177 19.00 -0.08 8.31
N SER A 178 17.94 0.48 8.90
CA SER A 178 16.68 -0.23 9.16
C SER A 178 15.82 -0.41 7.91
N THR A 179 16.02 0.41 6.89
CA THR A 179 15.35 0.25 5.59
C THR A 179 15.70 -1.06 4.89
N ARG A 180 16.75 -1.74 5.34
CA ARG A 180 17.30 -2.98 4.76
C ARG A 180 16.91 -4.23 5.53
N GLN A 181 16.44 -4.09 6.77
CA GLN A 181 16.13 -5.23 7.61
C GLN A 181 14.67 -5.64 7.44
N LEU A 182 14.48 -6.90 7.09
CA LEU A 182 13.19 -7.55 7.17
C LEU A 182 12.90 -7.84 8.65
N LEU A 183 12.33 -6.87 9.34
CA LEU A 183 11.92 -7.05 10.73
C LEU A 183 10.58 -7.80 10.78
N PRO A 184 10.37 -8.71 11.75
CA PRO A 184 9.07 -9.31 11.94
C PRO A 184 8.05 -8.21 12.28
N TRP A 185 7.00 -8.10 11.48
CA TRP A 185 5.89 -7.20 11.71
C TRP A 185 5.01 -7.76 12.83
N THR A 186 4.93 -7.03 13.92
CA THR A 186 4.08 -7.42 15.06
C THR A 186 2.68 -6.82 14.95
N ILE A 187 2.54 -5.75 14.18
CA ILE A 187 1.28 -5.04 13.94
C ILE A 187 1.07 -4.98 12.43
N ALA A 188 -0.06 -5.51 11.97
CA ALA A 188 -0.38 -5.54 10.54
C ALA A 188 -0.52 -4.12 9.96
N PRO A 189 -0.04 -3.85 8.72
CA PRO A 189 -0.28 -2.58 8.05
C PRO A 189 -1.77 -2.23 7.90
N ALA A 190 -2.58 -3.21 7.58
CA ALA A 190 -4.04 -3.12 7.51
C ALA A 190 -4.65 -4.48 7.87
N SER A 191 -5.96 -4.51 8.15
CA SER A 191 -6.68 -5.75 8.54
C SER A 191 -6.59 -6.86 7.48
N ASP A 192 -6.51 -6.49 6.21
CA ASP A 192 -6.38 -7.41 5.07
C ASP A 192 -4.92 -7.59 4.58
N ILE A 193 -3.96 -6.94 5.24
CA ILE A 193 -2.53 -7.05 4.95
C ILE A 193 -1.77 -7.47 6.22
N PRO A 194 -1.79 -8.76 6.58
CA PRO A 194 -1.29 -9.23 7.87
C PRO A 194 0.24 -9.23 8.01
N GLY A 195 1.00 -8.96 6.94
CA GLY A 195 2.45 -8.98 7.03
C GLY A 195 3.18 -8.60 5.75
N MET A 196 4.50 -8.59 5.82
CA MET A 196 5.38 -8.17 4.72
C MET A 196 5.23 -9.03 3.46
N PHE A 197 5.08 -10.34 3.63
CA PHE A 197 4.86 -11.25 2.50
C PHE A 197 3.58 -10.90 1.74
N THR A 198 2.53 -10.51 2.46
CA THR A 198 1.29 -10.03 1.85
C THR A 198 1.51 -8.73 1.08
N CYS A 199 2.33 -7.80 1.57
CA CYS A 199 2.68 -6.57 0.84
C CYS A 199 3.38 -6.89 -0.49
N GLU A 200 4.24 -7.89 -0.53
CA GLU A 200 4.89 -8.35 -1.77
C GLU A 200 3.86 -8.91 -2.78
N MET A 201 2.87 -9.68 -2.30
CA MET A 201 1.79 -10.19 -3.13
C MET A 201 0.82 -9.11 -3.58
N TYR A 202 0.57 -8.11 -2.71
CA TYR A 202 -0.45 -7.08 -2.91
C TYR A 202 -0.17 -6.18 -4.11
N SER A 203 1.09 -5.95 -4.48
CA SER A 203 1.45 -5.09 -5.60
C SER A 203 0.80 -5.51 -6.93
N GLY A 204 0.71 -6.79 -7.21
CA GLY A 204 -0.11 -7.31 -8.32
C GLY A 204 -1.47 -7.80 -7.85
N GLY A 205 -1.52 -8.47 -6.71
CA GLY A 205 -2.72 -9.09 -6.15
C GLY A 205 -3.86 -8.11 -5.86
N GLY A 206 -3.56 -6.83 -5.60
CA GLY A 206 -4.58 -5.80 -5.41
C GLY A 206 -5.50 -5.56 -6.61
N LEU A 207 -5.07 -5.96 -7.81
CA LEU A 207 -5.91 -5.91 -9.02
C LEU A 207 -7.08 -6.90 -8.97
N TRP A 208 -6.96 -8.01 -8.21
CA TRP A 208 -8.05 -8.99 -8.05
C TRP A 208 -9.30 -8.39 -7.39
N ASN A 209 -9.16 -7.32 -6.61
CA ASN A 209 -10.30 -6.63 -5.97
C ASN A 209 -11.34 -6.15 -7.00
N ASN A 210 -10.91 -5.82 -8.21
CA ASN A 210 -11.77 -5.38 -9.31
C ASN A 210 -12.02 -6.51 -10.33
N THR A 211 -12.13 -7.76 -9.86
CA THR A 211 -12.50 -8.92 -10.69
C THR A 211 -13.51 -9.81 -9.98
N THR A 212 -14.06 -10.79 -10.67
CA THR A 212 -14.93 -11.80 -10.07
C THR A 212 -14.18 -12.93 -9.33
N ILE A 213 -12.85 -12.93 -9.32
CA ILE A 213 -12.03 -13.77 -8.43
C ILE A 213 -11.73 -12.98 -7.15
N THR A 214 -11.90 -13.61 -5.98
CA THR A 214 -11.50 -13.00 -4.71
C THR A 214 -10.03 -13.25 -4.40
N PRO A 215 -9.27 -12.24 -3.93
CA PRO A 215 -7.94 -12.43 -3.35
C PRO A 215 -8.00 -12.95 -1.91
N ALA A 216 -9.11 -13.59 -1.53
CA ALA A 216 -9.32 -14.25 -0.24
C ALA A 216 -9.22 -13.31 0.98
N ILE A 217 -9.66 -12.05 0.86
CA ILE A 217 -9.88 -11.16 2.00
C ILE A 217 -10.85 -11.86 2.96
N GLY A 218 -10.62 -11.70 4.27
CA GLY A 218 -11.37 -12.41 5.29
C GLY A 218 -10.94 -13.87 5.50
N THR A 219 -9.72 -14.23 5.07
CA THR A 219 -9.06 -15.49 5.40
C THR A 219 -7.73 -15.24 6.12
N ALA A 220 -7.06 -16.31 6.58
CA ALA A 220 -5.73 -16.19 7.17
C ALA A 220 -4.62 -15.83 6.16
N ARG A 221 -4.92 -15.79 4.84
CA ARG A 221 -3.95 -15.61 3.76
C ARG A 221 -4.48 -14.73 2.62
N PRO A 222 -4.89 -13.49 2.90
CA PRO A 222 -5.35 -12.58 1.87
C PRO A 222 -4.20 -12.30 0.88
N TYR A 223 -4.54 -12.18 -0.42
CA TYR A 223 -3.64 -12.00 -1.56
C TYR A 223 -2.67 -13.15 -1.84
N GLU A 224 -2.46 -14.06 -0.88
CA GLU A 224 -1.74 -15.32 -1.11
C GLU A 224 -2.66 -16.42 -1.66
N TYR A 225 -3.95 -16.35 -1.35
CA TYR A 225 -5.00 -17.18 -1.97
C TYR A 225 -5.73 -16.35 -3.02
N LEU A 226 -6.17 -17.02 -4.06
CA LEU A 226 -7.09 -16.49 -5.06
C LEU A 226 -8.10 -17.58 -5.44
N GLY A 227 -9.35 -17.20 -5.67
CA GLY A 227 -10.36 -18.19 -6.00
C GLY A 227 -11.76 -17.63 -6.18
N ALA A 228 -12.67 -18.54 -6.54
CA ALA A 228 -14.09 -18.28 -6.68
C ALA A 228 -14.91 -19.57 -6.59
N PRO A 229 -16.23 -19.52 -6.33
CA PRO A 229 -17.08 -20.70 -6.32
C PRO A 229 -17.13 -21.43 -7.67
N PHE A 230 -16.94 -20.73 -8.79
CA PHE A 230 -17.00 -21.28 -10.14
C PHE A 230 -15.71 -21.97 -10.59
N ILE A 231 -14.57 -21.79 -9.92
CA ILE A 231 -13.30 -22.45 -10.28
C ILE A 231 -13.45 -23.97 -10.08
N ARG A 232 -12.97 -24.72 -11.05
CA ARG A 232 -12.95 -26.19 -11.02
C ARG A 232 -11.51 -26.67 -11.08
N HIS A 233 -11.07 -27.38 -10.04
CA HIS A 233 -9.75 -27.99 -10.05
C HIS A 233 -9.70 -29.15 -11.05
N ASN A 234 -8.77 -29.08 -11.99
CA ASN A 234 -8.41 -30.17 -12.87
C ASN A 234 -6.96 -30.59 -12.55
N ARG A 235 -6.73 -31.85 -12.23
CA ARG A 235 -5.40 -32.37 -11.88
C ARG A 235 -4.39 -32.28 -13.03
N LEU A 236 -4.86 -32.18 -14.25
CA LEU A 236 -4.02 -32.03 -15.46
C LEU A 236 -3.80 -30.57 -15.85
N GLU A 237 -4.38 -29.63 -15.11
CA GLU A 237 -4.29 -28.24 -15.41
C GLU A 237 -3.02 -27.65 -14.81
N VAL A 238 -2.22 -27.02 -15.66
CA VAL A 238 -1.00 -26.30 -15.26
C VAL A 238 -1.28 -24.79 -15.39
N LEU A 239 -1.30 -24.10 -14.26
CA LEU A 239 -1.41 -22.64 -14.27
C LEU A 239 -0.09 -22.01 -14.67
N PRO A 240 -0.13 -20.83 -15.32
CA PRO A 240 1.08 -20.03 -15.49
C PRO A 240 1.71 -19.76 -14.13
N ALA A 241 2.99 -20.05 -13.98
CA ALA A 241 3.76 -19.76 -12.79
C ALA A 241 5.23 -19.46 -13.17
N PRO A 242 5.81 -18.37 -12.69
CA PRO A 242 7.24 -18.12 -12.85
C PRO A 242 8.09 -19.19 -12.17
N ALA A 243 9.37 -19.25 -12.51
CA ALA A 243 10.32 -20.14 -11.83
C ALA A 243 10.35 -19.86 -10.32
N GLY A 244 10.30 -20.90 -9.50
CA GLY A 244 10.28 -20.80 -8.04
C GLY A 244 8.90 -20.47 -7.44
N VAL A 245 7.86 -20.27 -8.25
CA VAL A 245 6.48 -20.10 -7.80
C VAL A 245 5.71 -21.41 -7.91
N LEU A 246 5.05 -21.79 -6.83
CA LEU A 246 4.20 -22.97 -6.75
C LEU A 246 2.73 -22.56 -6.59
N MET A 247 1.86 -23.15 -7.39
CA MET A 247 0.42 -22.95 -7.33
C MET A 247 -0.24 -24.17 -6.69
N ARG A 248 -0.55 -24.09 -5.39
CA ARG A 248 -1.18 -25.18 -4.65
C ARG A 248 -2.71 -25.09 -4.75
N PRO A 249 -3.40 -26.06 -5.32
CA PRO A 249 -4.87 -26.10 -5.27
C PRO A 249 -5.37 -26.12 -3.82
N CYS A 250 -6.35 -25.30 -3.52
CA CYS A 250 -6.95 -25.21 -2.18
C CYS A 250 -8.43 -24.81 -2.24
N THR A 251 -9.10 -24.95 -1.11
CA THR A 251 -10.45 -24.42 -0.89
C THR A 251 -10.44 -23.55 0.36
N PHE A 252 -11.22 -22.48 0.35
CA PHE A 252 -11.36 -21.58 1.47
C PHE A 252 -12.76 -20.96 1.49
N THR A 253 -13.12 -20.38 2.62
CA THR A 253 -14.39 -19.64 2.80
C THR A 253 -14.05 -18.29 3.41
N PRO A 254 -14.19 -17.18 2.66
CA PRO A 254 -13.97 -15.85 3.21
C PRO A 254 -14.98 -15.52 4.32
N SER A 255 -14.54 -14.87 5.38
CA SER A 255 -15.41 -14.39 6.46
C SER A 255 -15.96 -12.98 6.20
N THR A 256 -15.44 -12.30 5.16
CA THR A 256 -15.87 -10.97 4.73
C THR A 256 -15.57 -10.76 3.25
N GLY A 257 -16.17 -9.73 2.66
CA GLY A 257 -15.90 -9.31 1.28
C GLY A 257 -16.57 -10.20 0.23
N ARG A 258 -15.94 -10.29 -0.95
CA ARG A 258 -16.49 -11.08 -2.06
C ARG A 258 -16.56 -12.54 -1.69
N TYR A 259 -17.74 -13.15 -1.87
CA TYR A 259 -18.05 -14.56 -1.52
C TYR A 259 -18.01 -14.84 -0.01
N GLU A 260 -18.33 -13.85 0.83
CA GLU A 260 -18.49 -14.06 2.28
C GLU A 260 -19.39 -15.26 2.57
N GLY A 261 -18.93 -16.18 3.43
CA GLY A 261 -19.65 -17.41 3.81
C GLY A 261 -19.73 -18.46 2.72
N GLN A 262 -19.27 -18.21 1.48
CA GLN A 262 -19.33 -19.16 0.38
C GLN A 262 -18.01 -19.91 0.24
N ARG A 263 -18.09 -21.20 -0.05
CA ARG A 263 -16.92 -22.02 -0.33
C ARG A 263 -16.37 -21.70 -1.72
N CYS A 264 -15.14 -21.20 -1.78
CA CYS A 264 -14.40 -20.96 -2.99
C CYS A 264 -13.41 -22.10 -3.26
N ASN A 265 -13.26 -22.48 -4.51
CA ASN A 265 -12.12 -23.24 -4.99
C ASN A 265 -11.08 -22.25 -5.54
N GLY A 266 -9.82 -22.59 -5.42
CA GLY A 266 -8.78 -21.66 -5.88
C GLY A 266 -7.37 -22.22 -5.67
N TYR A 267 -6.44 -21.31 -5.59
CA TYR A 267 -5.01 -21.65 -5.51
C TYR A 267 -4.32 -20.77 -4.47
N GLN A 268 -3.33 -21.36 -3.82
CA GLN A 268 -2.35 -20.63 -3.02
C GLN A 268 -1.10 -20.41 -3.84
N ILE A 269 -0.63 -19.15 -3.86
CA ILE A 269 0.68 -18.78 -4.39
C ILE A 269 1.71 -19.02 -3.31
N MET A 270 2.73 -19.80 -3.59
CA MET A 270 3.82 -20.11 -2.67
C MET A 270 5.14 -19.84 -3.37
N LEU A 271 6.04 -19.13 -2.70
CA LEU A 271 7.38 -18.84 -3.22
C LEU A 271 8.41 -19.78 -2.58
N GLN A 272 9.28 -20.33 -3.39
CA GLN A 272 10.47 -21.02 -2.89
C GLN A 272 11.47 -19.99 -2.31
N PRO A 273 12.25 -20.35 -1.29
CA PRO A 273 13.26 -19.44 -0.74
C PRO A 273 14.21 -18.90 -1.82
N GLY A 274 14.43 -17.59 -1.83
CA GLY A 274 15.28 -16.92 -2.80
C GLY A 274 14.64 -16.66 -4.17
N THR A 275 13.34 -16.94 -4.34
CA THR A 275 12.62 -16.62 -5.57
C THR A 275 12.52 -15.10 -5.73
N GLU A 276 12.96 -14.58 -6.86
CA GLU A 276 12.63 -13.23 -7.30
C GLU A 276 11.22 -13.27 -7.90
N TYR A 277 10.27 -12.63 -7.23
CA TYR A 277 8.86 -12.67 -7.60
C TYR A 277 8.35 -11.32 -8.10
N HIS A 278 7.82 -11.32 -9.31
CA HIS A 278 7.16 -10.19 -9.92
C HIS A 278 5.64 -10.39 -9.87
N SER A 279 5.02 -9.89 -8.82
CA SER A 279 3.62 -10.16 -8.50
C SER A 279 2.66 -9.66 -9.58
N LEU A 280 2.94 -8.49 -10.18
CA LEU A 280 2.10 -7.88 -11.21
C LEU A 280 2.07 -8.71 -12.50
N LEU A 281 3.24 -9.07 -13.05
CA LEU A 281 3.29 -9.88 -14.27
C LEU A 281 2.65 -11.24 -14.08
N HIS A 282 2.87 -11.89 -12.93
CA HIS A 282 2.22 -13.15 -12.63
C HIS A 282 0.69 -13.01 -12.51
N THR A 283 0.22 -11.96 -11.85
CA THR A 283 -1.22 -11.66 -11.77
C THR A 283 -1.83 -11.48 -13.16
N LEU A 284 -1.21 -10.73 -14.05
CA LEU A 284 -1.68 -10.54 -15.42
C LEU A 284 -1.71 -11.86 -16.22
N GLN A 285 -0.69 -12.71 -16.07
CA GLN A 285 -0.70 -14.03 -16.69
C GLN A 285 -1.86 -14.92 -16.19
N LEU A 286 -2.12 -14.91 -14.87
CA LEU A 286 -3.24 -15.65 -14.30
C LEU A 286 -4.59 -15.07 -14.75
N MET A 287 -4.75 -13.74 -14.80
CA MET A 287 -5.97 -13.11 -15.30
C MET A 287 -6.24 -13.51 -16.75
N ARG A 288 -5.23 -13.41 -17.61
CA ARG A 288 -5.34 -13.86 -19.00
C ARG A 288 -5.75 -15.33 -19.11
N TYR A 289 -5.12 -16.20 -18.29
CA TYR A 289 -5.46 -17.62 -18.20
C TYR A 289 -6.93 -17.83 -17.81
N PHE A 290 -7.45 -17.07 -16.82
CA PHE A 290 -8.84 -17.19 -16.38
C PHE A 290 -9.83 -16.61 -17.41
N LEU A 291 -9.50 -15.51 -18.08
CA LEU A 291 -10.32 -14.95 -19.17
C LEU A 291 -10.55 -15.95 -20.32
N GLU A 292 -9.55 -16.75 -20.61
CA GLU A 292 -9.63 -17.77 -21.67
C GLU A 292 -10.45 -19.01 -21.29
N ARG A 293 -10.62 -19.28 -19.98
CA ARG A 293 -11.15 -20.57 -19.50
C ARG A 293 -12.47 -20.49 -18.77
N TYR A 294 -12.78 -19.37 -18.17
CA TYR A 294 -13.97 -19.23 -17.33
C TYR A 294 -14.82 -18.05 -17.80
N SER A 295 -15.97 -18.37 -18.39
CA SER A 295 -16.94 -17.33 -18.82
C SER A 295 -17.50 -16.50 -17.65
N GLN A 296 -17.34 -16.96 -16.42
CA GLN A 296 -17.72 -16.24 -15.20
C GLN A 296 -16.63 -15.31 -14.68
N PHE A 297 -15.41 -15.37 -15.24
CA PHE A 297 -14.35 -14.44 -14.89
C PHE A 297 -14.53 -13.14 -15.66
N GLU A 298 -14.68 -12.04 -14.92
CA GLU A 298 -14.92 -10.73 -15.45
C GLU A 298 -14.00 -9.70 -14.79
N LEU A 299 -13.57 -8.71 -15.55
CA LEU A 299 -12.97 -7.48 -15.06
C LEU A 299 -14.12 -6.53 -14.73
N LEU A 300 -14.15 -6.02 -13.51
CA LEU A 300 -15.25 -5.19 -13.00
C LEU A 300 -14.95 -3.70 -13.14
N ASP A 301 -15.96 -2.87 -12.89
CA ASP A 301 -15.83 -1.42 -12.89
C ASP A 301 -14.64 -0.95 -12.04
N GLY A 302 -13.92 0.04 -12.54
CA GLY A 302 -12.72 0.56 -11.90
C GLY A 302 -11.44 -0.25 -12.16
N PHE A 303 -11.50 -1.41 -12.84
CA PHE A 303 -10.31 -2.18 -13.15
C PHE A 303 -9.33 -1.41 -14.04
N GLU A 304 -9.84 -0.78 -15.11
CA GLU A 304 -8.99 -0.04 -16.07
C GLU A 304 -8.33 1.19 -15.43
N SER A 305 -9.05 1.94 -14.59
CA SER A 305 -8.47 3.07 -13.84
C SER A 305 -7.47 2.65 -12.77
N LYS A 306 -7.62 1.45 -12.20
CA LYS A 306 -6.69 0.90 -11.23
C LYS A 306 -5.38 0.42 -11.87
N ILE A 307 -5.47 -0.32 -12.98
CA ILE A 307 -4.29 -0.77 -13.73
C ILE A 307 -3.63 0.40 -14.46
N ALA A 308 -4.43 1.30 -15.03
CA ALA A 308 -4.05 2.54 -15.69
C ALA A 308 -2.87 2.39 -16.68
N ASP A 309 -2.88 1.31 -17.47
CA ASP A 309 -1.85 0.97 -18.45
C ASP A 309 -2.52 0.27 -19.67
N PRO A 310 -2.57 0.93 -20.85
CA PRO A 310 -3.21 0.39 -22.04
C PRO A 310 -2.55 -0.90 -22.56
N ASP A 311 -1.23 -1.03 -22.47
CA ASP A 311 -0.53 -2.23 -22.95
C ASP A 311 -0.87 -3.46 -22.08
N MET A 312 -1.03 -3.27 -20.79
CA MET A 312 -1.50 -4.33 -19.89
C MET A 312 -2.94 -4.74 -20.22
N ILE A 313 -3.80 -3.79 -20.58
CA ILE A 313 -5.17 -4.08 -21.04
C ILE A 313 -5.15 -4.80 -22.38
N SER A 314 -4.32 -4.35 -23.35
CA SER A 314 -4.15 -5.04 -24.63
C SER A 314 -3.64 -6.48 -24.47
N TYR A 315 -2.76 -6.73 -23.50
CA TYR A 315 -2.36 -8.08 -23.16
C TYR A 315 -3.55 -8.92 -22.64
N LEU A 316 -4.34 -8.39 -21.72
CA LEU A 316 -5.52 -9.10 -21.18
C LEU A 316 -6.55 -9.39 -22.28
N LYS A 317 -6.71 -8.51 -23.26
CA LYS A 317 -7.56 -8.72 -24.44
C LYS A 317 -6.96 -9.71 -25.46
N GLY A 318 -5.66 -10.04 -25.35
CA GLY A 318 -4.95 -10.93 -26.26
C GLY A 318 -4.44 -10.28 -27.54
N GLU A 319 -4.38 -8.98 -27.56
CA GLU A 319 -3.89 -8.19 -28.68
C GLU A 319 -2.37 -8.20 -28.78
N ILE A 320 -1.68 -8.35 -27.64
CA ILE A 320 -0.23 -8.48 -27.59
C ILE A 320 0.21 -9.75 -26.84
N PRO A 321 1.37 -10.36 -27.18
CA PRO A 321 1.91 -11.51 -26.48
C PRO A 321 2.57 -11.12 -25.14
N PHE A 322 2.78 -12.10 -24.26
CA PHE A 322 3.41 -11.88 -22.96
C PHE A 322 4.84 -11.30 -23.04
N LEU A 323 5.57 -11.64 -24.09
CA LEU A 323 6.93 -11.12 -24.28
C LEU A 323 6.92 -9.60 -24.44
N ASP A 324 6.00 -9.07 -25.24
CA ASP A 324 5.89 -7.63 -25.50
C ASP A 324 5.43 -6.89 -24.24
N LEU A 325 4.46 -7.46 -23.50
CA LEU A 325 4.08 -6.94 -22.19
C LEU A 325 5.28 -6.84 -21.25
N ARG A 326 6.08 -7.90 -21.14
CA ARG A 326 7.26 -7.93 -20.26
C ARG A 326 8.29 -6.89 -20.63
N GLU A 327 8.56 -6.69 -21.91
CA GLU A 327 9.47 -5.64 -22.38
C GLU A 327 8.92 -4.24 -22.10
N HIS A 328 7.62 -4.01 -22.31
CA HIS A 328 6.94 -2.76 -21.95
C HIS A 328 7.11 -2.46 -20.46
N VAL A 329 6.71 -3.40 -19.59
CA VAL A 329 6.79 -3.26 -18.13
C VAL A 329 8.21 -2.93 -17.69
N LYS A 330 9.21 -3.64 -18.19
CA LYS A 330 10.63 -3.38 -17.87
C LYS A 330 11.08 -1.96 -18.25
N LEU A 331 10.62 -1.44 -19.39
CA LEU A 331 10.94 -0.07 -19.80
C LEU A 331 10.28 0.96 -18.88
N GLU A 332 9.02 0.74 -18.51
CA GLU A 332 8.30 1.63 -17.61
C GLU A 332 8.91 1.64 -16.19
N GLU A 333 9.31 0.49 -15.67
CA GLU A 333 10.03 0.36 -14.40
C GLU A 333 11.35 1.15 -14.40
N GLN A 334 12.10 1.09 -15.49
CA GLN A 334 13.32 1.89 -15.65
C GLN A 334 13.03 3.40 -15.67
N LYS A 335 11.94 3.81 -16.30
CA LYS A 335 11.50 5.23 -16.30
C LYS A 335 11.16 5.67 -14.88
N TRP A 336 10.37 4.83 -14.17
CA TRP A 336 9.98 5.12 -12.80
C TRP A 336 11.20 5.20 -11.86
N ILE A 337 12.13 4.26 -11.90
CA ILE A 337 13.33 4.27 -11.05
C ILE A 337 14.13 5.56 -11.23
N ARG A 338 14.25 6.08 -12.47
CA ARG A 338 14.91 7.36 -12.72
C ARG A 338 14.18 8.54 -12.07
N LYS A 339 12.85 8.53 -12.08
CA LYS A 339 12.02 9.54 -11.41
C LYS A 339 12.13 9.41 -9.88
N ALA A 340 11.95 8.21 -9.35
CA ALA A 340 11.92 7.90 -7.92
C ALA A 340 13.20 8.32 -7.18
N LYS A 341 14.36 8.20 -7.82
CA LYS A 341 15.65 8.63 -7.24
C LYS A 341 15.70 10.10 -6.81
N ARG A 342 14.84 10.96 -7.36
CA ARG A 342 14.79 12.39 -6.99
C ARG A 342 14.13 12.63 -5.64
N TYR A 343 13.35 11.66 -5.17
CA TYR A 343 12.55 11.71 -3.95
C TYR A 343 13.11 10.78 -2.86
N SER A 344 14.26 10.13 -3.11
CA SER A 344 14.90 9.26 -2.13
C SER A 344 15.49 10.10 -1.00
N LEU A 345 14.96 9.93 0.21
CA LEU A 345 15.41 10.58 1.44
C LEU A 345 16.47 9.76 2.18
N TYR A 346 16.61 8.49 1.82
CA TYR A 346 17.47 7.54 2.53
C TYR A 346 18.51 6.94 1.59
N GLU A 347 19.77 6.83 2.04
CA GLU A 347 20.85 6.12 1.35
C GLU A 347 20.69 4.61 1.47
N ASP A 348 19.71 4.08 0.81
CA ASP A 348 19.33 2.67 0.84
C ASP A 348 19.98 1.86 -0.26
N GLN A 349 19.63 0.56 -0.27
CA GLN A 349 19.89 -0.28 -1.42
C GLN A 349 19.30 0.32 -2.70
N PRO A 350 20.00 0.22 -3.84
CA PRO A 350 19.48 0.74 -5.09
C PRO A 350 18.13 0.10 -5.43
N TYR A 351 17.26 0.86 -6.08
CA TYR A 351 16.03 0.32 -6.66
C TYR A 351 16.34 -0.87 -7.56
N ARG A 352 15.51 -1.90 -7.47
CA ARG A 352 15.67 -3.13 -8.24
C ARG A 352 14.43 -3.37 -9.11
N ILE A 353 14.68 -3.88 -10.30
CA ILE A 353 13.70 -4.52 -11.18
C ILE A 353 13.84 -6.01 -10.96
N LYS A 354 12.74 -6.71 -10.81
CA LYS A 354 12.71 -8.17 -10.67
C LYS A 354 12.52 -8.86 -12.02
#